data_000b98ac4d4e87ea71742ffc79b83a1b
#
_entry.id   000b98ac4d4e87ea71742ffc79b83a1b
#
_cell.length_a   1.000
_cell.length_b   1.000
_cell.length_c   1.000
_cell.angle_alpha   90.00
_cell.angle_beta   90.00
_cell.angle_gamma   90.00
#
_symmetry.space_group_name_H-M   'P 1'
#
loop_
_entity.id
_entity.type
_entity.pdbx_description
1 polymer ?
#
loop_
_entity_poly.entity_id
_entity_poly.type
_entity_poly.pdbx_seq_one_letter_code
_entity_poly.pdbx_strand_id
1 'polypeptide(L)'
;MSVDDIAKRLIDSGFHAPTMSWPVAGTLMIEPTESETKAELDRFCDAMLSIRDEIRLIEEGKYPRENNPLCNAPHTVQDLVGDWERPYSREQGCFPPGSFRVDKYWPPVNRIDNVHGDRPVSYTHLTLPTNCVV
;
A
#
# COMPACT_ATOMS: atom_id res chain seq x y z
N MET A 1 -12.85 -3.40 5.54
CA MET A 1 -12.00 -2.66 4.59
C MET A 1 -11.94 -1.21 5.01
N SER A 2 -10.75 -0.65 5.05
CA SER A 2 -10.47 0.70 5.55
C SER A 2 -9.67 1.50 4.54
N VAL A 3 -9.52 2.81 4.76
CA VAL A 3 -8.64 3.66 3.94
C VAL A 3 -7.18 3.21 4.02
N ASP A 4 -6.78 2.60 5.12
CA ASP A 4 -5.43 2.04 5.28
C ASP A 4 -5.19 0.91 4.26
N ASP A 5 -6.18 0.06 4.00
CA ASP A 5 -6.08 -1.00 3.00
C ASP A 5 -5.83 -0.43 1.60
N ILE A 6 -6.53 0.64 1.24
CA ILE A 6 -6.37 1.33 -0.06
C ILE A 6 -5.00 1.98 -0.16
N ALA A 7 -4.56 2.69 0.88
CA ALA A 7 -3.26 3.35 0.91
C ALA A 7 -2.11 2.33 0.77
N LYS A 8 -2.19 1.21 1.49
CA LYS A 8 -1.19 0.13 1.40
C LYS A 8 -1.20 -0.54 0.02
N ARG A 9 -2.38 -0.70 -0.60
CA ARG A 9 -2.47 -1.27 -1.95
C ARG A 9 -1.84 -0.37 -3.02
N LEU A 10 -1.90 0.95 -2.85
CA LEU A 10 -1.20 1.90 -3.74
C LEU A 10 0.32 1.71 -3.70
N ILE A 11 0.89 1.27 -2.58
CA ILE A 11 2.32 0.94 -2.49
C ILE A 11 2.67 -0.20 -3.45
N ASP A 12 1.82 -1.21 -3.61
CA ASP A 12 2.02 -2.30 -4.57
C ASP A 12 2.06 -1.81 -6.02
N SER A 13 1.37 -0.73 -6.31
CA SER A 13 1.40 -0.06 -7.62
C SER A 13 2.58 0.91 -7.78
N GLY A 14 3.44 1.03 -6.78
CA GLY A 14 4.63 1.88 -6.83
C GLY A 14 4.38 3.34 -6.48
N PHE A 15 3.30 3.64 -5.75
CA PHE A 15 3.02 4.97 -5.25
C PHE A 15 3.32 5.08 -3.77
N HIS A 16 3.76 6.26 -3.36
CA HIS A 16 3.83 6.58 -1.94
C HIS A 16 2.42 6.62 -1.35
N ALA A 17 2.22 6.01 -0.17
CA ALA A 17 0.92 6.00 0.47
C ALA A 17 0.45 7.44 0.76
N PRO A 18 -0.77 7.82 0.32
CA PRO A 18 -1.30 9.15 0.59
C PRO A 18 -1.61 9.33 2.08
N THR A 19 -1.73 10.58 2.50
CA THR A 19 -2.15 10.93 3.86
C THR A 19 -3.56 10.39 4.13
N MET A 20 -3.71 9.69 5.24
CA MET A 20 -4.96 9.03 5.63
C MET A 20 -5.63 9.77 6.78
N SER A 21 -6.96 9.87 6.70
CA SER A 21 -7.81 10.40 7.79
C SER A 21 -7.42 11.80 8.25
N TRP A 22 -6.94 12.61 7.36
CA TRP A 22 -6.62 14.01 7.61
C TRP A 22 -7.00 14.87 6.39
N PRO A 23 -7.71 16.00 6.56
CA PRO A 23 -8.30 16.50 7.81
C PRO A 23 -9.57 15.76 8.23
N VAL A 24 -10.15 14.91 7.37
CA VAL A 24 -11.39 14.18 7.61
C VAL A 24 -11.11 12.70 7.84
N ALA A 25 -11.61 12.14 8.93
CA ALA A 25 -11.48 10.72 9.24
C ALA A 25 -12.06 9.84 8.13
N GLY A 26 -11.38 8.73 7.81
CA GLY A 26 -11.82 7.77 6.80
C GLY A 26 -11.62 8.20 5.35
N THR A 27 -10.81 9.23 5.10
CA THR A 27 -10.52 9.75 3.77
C THR A 27 -9.04 9.61 3.40
N LEU A 28 -8.75 9.75 2.11
CA LEU A 28 -7.39 9.91 1.59
C LEU A 28 -7.23 11.34 1.08
N MET A 29 -6.09 11.95 1.38
CA MET A 29 -5.72 13.24 0.82
C MET A 29 -4.74 13.03 -0.32
N ILE A 30 -5.16 13.35 -1.54
CA ILE A 30 -4.38 13.16 -2.75
C ILE A 30 -4.20 14.53 -3.42
N GLU A 31 -2.94 14.92 -3.61
CA GLU A 31 -2.58 16.18 -4.24
C GLU A 31 -1.74 15.90 -5.50
N PRO A 32 -2.35 15.86 -6.69
CA PRO A 32 -1.58 15.84 -7.92
C PRO A 32 -0.91 17.18 -8.11
N THR A 33 0.40 17.16 -8.38
CA THR A 33 1.16 18.38 -8.61
C THR A 33 1.40 18.59 -10.10
N GLU A 34 1.60 19.85 -10.52
CA GLU A 34 1.91 20.18 -11.91
C GLU A 34 3.31 19.72 -12.34
N SER A 35 4.16 19.28 -11.42
CA SER A 35 5.46 18.68 -11.71
C SER A 35 5.36 17.23 -12.20
N GLU A 36 4.22 16.58 -12.01
CA GLU A 36 4.00 15.19 -12.47
C GLU A 36 3.66 15.15 -13.96
N THR A 37 4.17 14.12 -14.65
CA THR A 37 3.83 13.89 -16.05
C THR A 37 2.40 13.38 -16.19
N LYS A 38 1.78 13.63 -17.37
CA LYS A 38 0.48 13.07 -17.69
C LYS A 38 0.47 11.54 -17.59
N ALA A 39 1.53 10.90 -18.07
CA ALA A 39 1.67 9.44 -18.00
C ALA A 39 1.62 8.92 -16.55
N GLU A 40 2.26 9.63 -15.64
CA GLU A 40 2.26 9.26 -14.21
C GLU A 40 0.88 9.49 -13.57
N LEU A 41 0.19 10.56 -13.92
CA LEU A 41 -1.17 10.81 -13.48
C LEU A 41 -2.14 9.74 -14.01
N ASP A 42 -2.01 9.36 -15.28
CA ASP A 42 -2.82 8.30 -15.89
C ASP A 42 -2.54 6.95 -15.19
N ARG A 43 -1.29 6.64 -14.89
CA ARG A 43 -0.89 5.45 -14.15
C ARG A 43 -1.53 5.40 -12.75
N PHE A 44 -1.58 6.54 -12.07
CA PHE A 44 -2.25 6.66 -10.77
C PHE A 44 -3.76 6.39 -10.90
N CYS A 45 -4.41 6.95 -11.90
CA CYS A 45 -5.82 6.69 -12.18
C CYS A 45 -6.08 5.20 -12.45
N ASP A 46 -5.23 4.55 -13.24
CA ASP A 46 -5.34 3.12 -13.53
C ASP A 46 -5.20 2.28 -12.26
N ALA A 47 -4.29 2.65 -11.37
CA ALA A 47 -4.13 1.99 -10.07
C ALA A 47 -5.38 2.15 -9.21
N MET A 48 -5.96 3.35 -9.14
CA MET A 48 -7.20 3.61 -8.38
C MET A 48 -8.40 2.84 -8.94
N LEU A 49 -8.53 2.77 -10.26
CA LEU A 49 -9.58 1.99 -10.90
C LEU A 49 -9.41 0.49 -10.62
N SER A 50 -8.19 -0.02 -10.68
CA SER A 50 -7.89 -1.40 -10.33
C SER A 50 -8.24 -1.72 -8.87
N ILE A 51 -7.91 -0.85 -7.95
CA ILE A 51 -8.29 -0.99 -6.53
C ILE A 51 -9.82 -1.00 -6.39
N ARG A 52 -10.52 -0.15 -7.11
CA ARG A 52 -11.99 -0.12 -7.12
C ARG A 52 -12.59 -1.44 -7.61
N ASP A 53 -12.00 -2.05 -8.63
CA ASP A 53 -12.43 -3.35 -9.14
C ASP A 53 -12.16 -4.47 -8.12
N GLU A 54 -11.03 -4.44 -7.44
CA GLU A 54 -10.73 -5.38 -6.35
C GLU A 54 -11.74 -5.26 -5.20
N ILE A 55 -12.14 -4.03 -4.85
CA ILE A 55 -13.18 -3.78 -3.85
C ILE A 55 -14.51 -4.42 -4.27
N ARG A 56 -14.90 -4.27 -5.53
CA ARG A 56 -16.12 -4.91 -6.06
C ARG A 56 -16.08 -6.43 -5.96
N LEU A 57 -14.94 -7.04 -6.25
CA LEU A 57 -14.77 -8.49 -6.12
C LEU A 57 -14.93 -8.95 -4.66
N ILE A 58 -14.50 -8.15 -3.70
CA ILE A 58 -14.70 -8.43 -2.28
C ILE A 58 -16.17 -8.26 -1.89
N GLU A 59 -16.83 -7.19 -2.37
CA GLU A 59 -18.24 -6.93 -2.14
C GLU A 59 -19.14 -8.05 -2.71
N GLU A 60 -18.77 -8.58 -3.87
CA GLU A 60 -19.46 -9.69 -4.54
C GLU A 60 -19.15 -11.07 -3.90
N GLY A 61 -18.28 -11.13 -2.91
CA GLY A 61 -17.91 -12.36 -2.23
C GLY A 61 -16.94 -13.26 -2.98
N LYS A 62 -16.31 -12.78 -4.06
CA LYS A 62 -15.28 -13.53 -4.81
C LYS A 62 -13.98 -13.67 -4.05
N TYR A 63 -13.69 -12.72 -3.16
CA TYR A 63 -12.56 -12.79 -2.22
C TYR A 63 -13.07 -12.69 -0.79
N PRO A 64 -12.47 -13.45 0.15
CA PRO A 64 -12.76 -13.30 1.58
C PRO A 64 -12.43 -11.89 2.07
N ARG A 65 -13.21 -11.38 3.01
CA ARG A 65 -12.98 -10.05 3.58
C ARG A 65 -11.67 -9.93 4.33
N GLU A 66 -11.23 -11.03 4.94
CA GLU A 66 -10.02 -11.10 5.76
C GLU A 66 -8.78 -11.55 4.97
N ASN A 67 -8.94 -11.99 3.72
CA ASN A 67 -7.84 -12.49 2.90
C ASN A 67 -8.04 -12.10 1.43
N ASN A 68 -7.53 -10.96 1.07
CA ASN A 68 -7.67 -10.37 -0.26
C ASN A 68 -6.46 -9.45 -0.56
N PRO A 69 -6.30 -8.99 -1.80
CA PRO A 69 -5.15 -8.15 -2.16
C PRO A 69 -5.03 -6.86 -1.36
N LEU A 70 -6.14 -6.28 -0.90
CA LEU A 70 -6.13 -5.02 -0.16
C LEU A 70 -5.67 -5.22 1.30
N CYS A 71 -6.26 -6.18 2.03
CA CYS A 71 -5.89 -6.39 3.43
C CYS A 71 -4.50 -7.01 3.58
N ASN A 72 -3.99 -7.71 2.57
CA ASN A 72 -2.63 -8.28 2.57
C ASN A 72 -1.57 -7.31 2.02
N ALA A 73 -1.95 -6.19 1.46
CA ALA A 73 -1.00 -5.18 0.95
C ALA A 73 -0.21 -4.52 2.08
N PRO A 74 1.04 -4.10 1.85
CA PRO A 74 1.80 -4.29 0.62
C PRO A 74 2.43 -5.68 0.50
N HIS A 75 2.69 -6.10 -0.75
CA HIS A 75 3.33 -7.38 -1.05
C HIS A 75 4.83 -7.18 -1.27
N THR A 76 5.64 -8.02 -0.63
CA THR A 76 7.10 -7.97 -0.74
C THR A 76 7.64 -8.97 -1.74
N VAL A 77 8.93 -8.84 -2.07
CA VAL A 77 9.61 -9.84 -2.91
C VAL A 77 9.65 -11.21 -2.24
N GLN A 78 9.72 -11.28 -0.91
CA GLN A 78 9.64 -12.53 -0.17
C GLN A 78 8.29 -13.20 -0.35
N ASP A 79 7.20 -12.44 -0.40
CA ASP A 79 5.88 -12.99 -0.73
C ASP A 79 5.86 -13.61 -2.12
N LEU A 80 6.47 -12.94 -3.10
CA LEU A 80 6.52 -13.44 -4.48
C LEU A 80 7.25 -14.78 -4.60
N VAL A 81 8.38 -14.93 -3.92
CA VAL A 81 9.24 -16.12 -4.04
C VAL A 81 8.91 -17.22 -3.02
N GLY A 82 8.20 -16.88 -1.95
CA GLY A 82 7.81 -17.83 -0.91
C GLY A 82 6.57 -18.64 -1.26
N ASP A 83 6.06 -19.38 -0.27
CA ASP A 83 4.81 -20.10 -0.40
C ASP A 83 3.63 -19.15 -0.57
N TRP A 84 2.69 -19.52 -1.44
CA TRP A 84 1.54 -18.69 -1.76
C TRP A 84 0.25 -19.43 -1.48
N GLU A 85 -0.36 -19.12 -0.35
CA GLU A 85 -1.62 -19.72 0.09
C GLU A 85 -2.77 -18.69 0.10
N ARG A 86 -2.76 -17.79 -0.88
CA ARG A 86 -3.74 -16.70 -0.98
C ARG A 86 -4.79 -17.01 -2.06
N PRO A 87 -6.03 -16.53 -1.91
CA PRO A 87 -7.11 -16.81 -2.86
C PRO A 87 -7.00 -16.06 -4.19
N TYR A 88 -5.94 -15.33 -4.42
CA TYR A 88 -5.63 -14.60 -5.66
C TYR A 88 -4.22 -14.96 -6.14
N SER A 89 -3.93 -14.68 -7.41
CA SER A 89 -2.65 -15.03 -8.01
C SER A 89 -1.49 -14.15 -7.51
N ARG A 90 -0.27 -14.68 -7.59
CA ARG A 90 0.95 -13.89 -7.35
C ARG A 90 1.01 -12.65 -8.24
N GLU A 91 0.63 -12.82 -9.51
CA GLU A 91 0.61 -11.72 -10.47
C GLU A 91 -0.34 -10.60 -10.03
N GLN A 92 -1.55 -10.94 -9.61
CA GLN A 92 -2.50 -9.95 -9.13
C GLN A 92 -2.02 -9.27 -7.84
N GLY A 93 -1.43 -10.03 -6.92
CA GLY A 93 -0.91 -9.49 -5.67
C GLY A 93 0.27 -8.56 -5.88
N CYS A 94 1.30 -9.04 -6.58
CA CYS A 94 2.59 -8.37 -6.69
C CYS A 94 2.71 -7.43 -7.88
N PHE A 95 1.92 -7.63 -8.95
CA PHE A 95 1.97 -6.83 -10.17
C PHE A 95 0.58 -6.34 -10.58
N PRO A 96 -0.09 -5.54 -9.75
CA PRO A 96 -1.39 -4.98 -10.10
C PRO A 96 -1.26 -4.01 -11.30
N PRO A 97 -2.35 -3.73 -12.03
CA PRO A 97 -2.35 -2.72 -13.08
C PRO A 97 -1.80 -1.38 -12.57
N GLY A 98 -0.99 -0.72 -13.40
CA GLY A 98 -0.28 0.50 -13.03
C GLY A 98 1.09 0.28 -12.39
N SER A 99 1.43 -0.94 -11.96
CA SER A 99 2.77 -1.25 -11.45
C SER A 99 3.74 -1.54 -12.60
N PHE A 100 5.04 -1.30 -12.35
CA PHE A 100 6.09 -1.69 -13.28
C PHE A 100 6.51 -3.14 -13.03
N ARG A 101 6.67 -3.94 -14.11
CA ARG A 101 7.21 -5.30 -14.00
C ARG A 101 8.73 -5.30 -13.99
N VAL A 102 9.33 -4.39 -14.75
CA VAL A 102 10.78 -4.18 -14.80
C VAL A 102 11.09 -3.01 -13.86
N ASP A 103 12.12 -3.17 -13.05
CA ASP A 103 12.53 -2.18 -12.05
C ASP A 103 11.39 -1.78 -11.08
N LYS A 104 10.56 -2.76 -10.73
CA LYS A 104 9.52 -2.53 -9.72
C LYS A 104 10.16 -2.13 -8.39
N TYR A 105 9.66 -1.03 -7.81
CA TYR A 105 9.98 -0.70 -6.43
C TYR A 105 9.20 -1.62 -5.48
N TRP A 106 9.93 -2.47 -4.78
CA TRP A 106 9.35 -3.40 -3.81
C TRP A 106 9.29 -2.78 -2.42
N PRO A 107 8.15 -2.89 -1.71
CA PRO A 107 8.13 -2.52 -0.30
C PRO A 107 9.08 -3.43 0.49
N PRO A 108 9.84 -2.88 1.44
CA PRO A 108 10.82 -3.66 2.20
C PRO A 108 10.17 -4.60 3.21
N VAL A 109 8.96 -4.31 3.64
CA VAL A 109 8.22 -5.08 4.65
C VAL A 109 6.74 -5.17 4.30
N ASN A 110 6.06 -6.19 4.81
CA ASN A 110 4.61 -6.30 4.75
C ASN A 110 3.94 -5.24 5.63
N ARG A 111 2.63 -5.34 5.81
CA ARG A 111 1.86 -4.41 6.62
C ARG A 111 2.38 -4.36 8.05
N ILE A 112 2.61 -3.15 8.52
CA ILE A 112 2.98 -2.86 9.91
C ILE A 112 1.81 -2.19 10.63
N ASP A 113 1.72 -2.40 11.93
CA ASP A 113 0.82 -1.65 12.79
C ASP A 113 1.50 -0.33 13.18
N ASN A 114 1.14 0.73 12.46
CA ASN A 114 1.74 2.06 12.67
C ASN A 114 1.43 2.60 14.07
N VAL A 115 0.23 2.37 14.58
CA VAL A 115 -0.17 2.85 15.91
C VAL A 115 0.63 2.16 17.00
N HIS A 116 0.82 0.83 16.89
CA HIS A 116 1.66 0.07 17.81
C HIS A 116 3.12 0.46 17.66
N GLY A 117 3.60 0.67 16.44
CA GLY A 117 4.97 1.06 16.17
C GLY A 117 5.34 2.44 16.71
N ASP A 118 4.45 3.42 16.57
CA ASP A 118 4.71 4.79 17.00
C ASP A 118 4.86 4.92 18.51
N ARG A 119 4.09 4.18 19.28
CA ARG A 119 4.13 4.23 20.76
C ARG A 119 5.47 3.76 21.36
N PRO A 120 5.99 2.57 21.01
CA PRO A 120 7.32 2.14 21.48
C PRO A 120 8.46 2.99 20.92
N VAL A 121 8.36 3.43 19.68
CA VAL A 121 9.38 4.25 19.00
C VAL A 121 9.55 5.61 19.69
N SER A 122 8.56 6.11 20.41
CA SER A 122 8.72 7.35 21.17
C SER A 122 9.89 7.28 22.19
N TYR A 123 10.14 6.13 22.76
CA TYR A 123 11.31 5.90 23.62
C TYR A 123 12.62 5.82 22.82
N THR A 124 12.58 5.20 21.67
CA THR A 124 13.75 5.11 20.80
C THR A 124 14.15 6.49 20.28
N HIS A 125 13.20 7.34 19.97
CA HIS A 125 13.46 8.72 19.54
C HIS A 125 14.05 9.62 20.61
N LEU A 126 13.86 9.31 21.87
CA LEU A 126 14.49 10.03 22.96
C LEU A 126 15.99 9.71 23.12
N THR A 127 16.42 8.56 22.61
CA THR A 127 17.82 8.12 22.73
C THR A 127 18.61 8.27 21.43
N LEU A 128 18.01 7.94 20.29
CA LEU A 128 18.69 7.98 19.00
C LEU A 128 19.15 9.39 18.57
N PRO A 129 18.34 10.45 18.71
CA PRO A 129 18.79 11.80 18.35
C PRO A 129 20.00 12.28 19.13
N THR A 130 20.12 11.86 20.36
CA THR A 130 21.27 12.18 21.20
C THR A 130 22.55 11.56 20.67
N ASN A 131 22.45 10.36 20.11
CA ASN A 131 23.58 9.66 19.52
C ASN A 131 23.93 10.15 18.10
N CYS A 132 22.95 10.72 17.40
CA CYS A 132 23.13 11.22 16.04
C CYS A 132 23.69 12.65 16.00
N VAL A 133 23.56 13.40 17.06
CA VAL A 133 24.02 14.80 17.16
C VAL A 133 25.49 14.89 17.58
N VAL A 134 26.07 13.80 18.00
CA VAL A 134 27.46 13.68 18.34
C VAL A 134 28.28 13.21 17.15
#